data_d5507458c970032df419058d173e72c2
#
_entry.id   d5507458c970032df419058d173e72c2
#
_cell.length_a   1.000
_cell.length_b   1.000
_cell.length_c   1.000
_cell.angle_alpha   90.00
_cell.angle_beta   90.00
_cell.angle_gamma   90.00
#
_symmetry.space_group_name_H-M   'P 1'
#
loop_
_entity.id
_entity.type
_entity.pdbx_description
1 polymer ?
#
loop_
_entity_poly.entity_id
_entity_poly.type
_entity_poly.pdbx_seq_one_letter_code
_entity_poly.pdbx_strand_id
1 'polypeptide(L)'
;MVRAQCSSSGVILSASSGSFNSPNYPSNYPNSRTCRWIIVVQEGHRVQLTFQTFVLETCVIPSVCTCDHVKIRDGSDGSSPSFGRFCGNNKPSPIHSSGRSLWIEFDSDLTTNEKGFSATYTTIGMILLLSQSFEVLIHIADCYVLILPSA
;
A
#
# COMPACT_ATOMS: atom_id res chain seq x y z
N MET A 1 -5.12 8.77 -17.76
CA MET A 1 -4.95 8.15 -16.42
C MET A 1 -5.72 8.99 -15.41
N VAL A 2 -6.72 8.40 -14.77
CA VAL A 2 -7.47 9.08 -13.69
C VAL A 2 -6.52 9.16 -12.50
N ARG A 3 -6.07 10.36 -12.14
CA ARG A 3 -5.30 10.58 -10.92
C ARG A 3 -6.25 10.38 -9.74
N ALA A 4 -5.92 9.48 -8.85
CA ALA A 4 -6.68 9.28 -7.63
C ALA A 4 -6.56 10.54 -6.75
N GLN A 5 -7.63 11.34 -6.74
CA GLN A 5 -7.68 12.61 -5.99
C GLN A 5 -7.74 12.33 -4.49
N CYS A 6 -7.17 13.25 -3.71
CA CYS A 6 -7.26 13.24 -2.26
C CYS A 6 -8.72 13.29 -1.78
N SER A 7 -9.07 12.40 -0.86
CA SER A 7 -10.35 12.42 -0.14
C SER A 7 -10.16 12.00 1.30
N SER A 8 -10.76 12.72 2.22
CA SER A 8 -10.74 12.37 3.65
C SER A 8 -11.60 11.14 3.98
N SER A 9 -12.59 10.83 3.15
CA SER A 9 -13.41 9.61 3.26
C SER A 9 -12.71 8.38 2.68
N GLY A 10 -11.66 8.57 1.88
CA GLY A 10 -10.91 7.51 1.23
C GLY A 10 -11.27 7.29 -0.24
N VAL A 11 -10.27 7.06 -1.06
CA VAL A 11 -10.38 6.68 -2.47
C VAL A 11 -10.04 5.21 -2.60
N ILE A 12 -10.94 4.41 -3.16
CA ILE A 12 -10.69 2.99 -3.40
C ILE A 12 -9.95 2.82 -4.73
N LEU A 13 -8.83 2.11 -4.69
CA LEU A 13 -7.99 1.75 -5.82
C LEU A 13 -8.07 0.24 -6.01
N SER A 14 -8.82 -0.22 -7.01
CA SER A 14 -9.14 -1.65 -7.23
C SER A 14 -8.50 -2.26 -8.48
N ALA A 15 -7.74 -1.49 -9.26
CA ALA A 15 -7.01 -2.02 -10.40
C ALA A 15 -5.82 -2.89 -9.94
N SER A 16 -5.34 -3.78 -10.81
CA SER A 16 -4.16 -4.63 -10.54
C SER A 16 -2.86 -3.84 -10.37
N SER A 17 -2.83 -2.62 -10.86
CA SER A 17 -1.73 -1.66 -10.67
C SER A 17 -2.26 -0.24 -10.82
N GLY A 18 -1.56 0.72 -10.23
CA GLY A 18 -1.93 2.12 -10.34
C GLY A 18 -0.94 3.05 -9.67
N SER A 19 -1.29 4.33 -9.65
CA SER A 19 -0.49 5.38 -9.01
C SER A 19 -1.38 6.40 -8.32
N PHE A 20 -0.85 7.00 -7.26
CA PHE A 20 -1.47 8.12 -6.57
C PHE A 20 -0.38 9.04 -6.00
N ASN A 21 -0.76 10.28 -5.74
CA ASN A 21 0.17 11.30 -5.30
C ASN A 21 -0.43 12.10 -4.13
N SER A 22 0.42 12.76 -3.35
CA SER A 22 -0.04 13.84 -2.47
C SER A 22 -0.75 14.93 -3.27
N PRO A 23 -1.65 15.71 -2.63
CA PRO A 23 -2.30 16.84 -3.30
C PRO A 23 -1.29 17.80 -3.94
N ASN A 24 -1.63 18.37 -5.07
CA ASN A 24 -0.82 19.32 -5.86
C ASN A 24 0.52 18.79 -6.39
N TYR A 25 0.90 17.55 -6.11
CA TYR A 25 2.17 17.01 -6.61
C TYR A 25 2.31 17.24 -8.15
N PRO A 26 3.45 17.72 -8.67
CA PRO A 26 4.76 17.90 -8.02
C PRO A 26 4.98 19.25 -7.30
N SER A 27 3.98 20.10 -7.18
CA SER A 27 4.01 21.30 -6.33
C SER A 27 3.78 20.92 -4.88
N ASN A 28 4.08 21.81 -3.94
CA ASN A 28 3.91 21.57 -2.52
C ASN A 28 2.45 21.24 -2.16
N TYR A 29 2.27 20.27 -1.28
CA TYR A 29 0.95 19.93 -0.76
C TYR A 29 0.41 21.06 0.14
N PRO A 30 -0.91 21.23 0.26
CA PRO A 30 -1.49 22.23 1.15
C PRO A 30 -1.42 21.77 2.62
N ASN A 31 -1.36 22.72 3.54
CA ASN A 31 -1.48 22.47 4.98
C ASN A 31 -2.89 22.00 5.35
N SER A 32 -3.03 21.38 6.52
CA SER A 32 -4.32 20.94 7.11
C SER A 32 -5.11 20.02 6.18
N ARG A 33 -4.46 19.00 5.64
CA ARG A 33 -5.10 18.01 4.76
C ARG A 33 -4.97 16.61 5.30
N THR A 34 -6.08 15.89 5.23
CA THR A 34 -6.12 14.44 5.41
C THR A 34 -6.57 13.81 4.10
N CYS A 35 -5.77 12.92 3.56
CA CYS A 35 -6.08 12.14 2.36
C CYS A 35 -5.97 10.66 2.66
N ARG A 36 -6.94 9.87 2.18
CA ARG A 36 -6.91 8.41 2.35
C ARG A 36 -7.03 7.70 1.03
N TRP A 37 -6.30 6.60 0.90
CA TRP A 37 -6.41 5.65 -0.21
C TRP A 37 -6.50 4.25 0.36
N ILE A 38 -7.39 3.45 -0.21
CA ILE A 38 -7.54 2.04 0.12
C ILE A 38 -7.27 1.25 -1.15
N ILE A 39 -6.14 0.57 -1.19
CA ILE A 39 -5.80 -0.32 -2.30
C ILE A 39 -6.42 -1.68 -1.99
N VAL A 40 -7.20 -2.22 -2.95
CA VAL A 40 -7.83 -3.54 -2.81
C VAL A 40 -7.65 -4.28 -4.12
N VAL A 41 -6.75 -5.27 -4.14
CA VAL A 41 -6.51 -6.11 -5.32
C VAL A 41 -7.37 -7.38 -5.28
N GLN A 42 -7.27 -8.18 -6.33
CA GLN A 42 -8.00 -9.43 -6.46
C GLN A 42 -7.72 -10.36 -5.26
N GLU A 43 -8.73 -11.12 -4.87
CA GLU A 43 -8.61 -12.11 -3.80
C GLU A 43 -7.49 -13.13 -4.10
N GLY A 44 -6.81 -13.60 -3.06
CA GLY A 44 -5.64 -14.47 -3.20
C GLY A 44 -4.33 -13.76 -3.58
N HIS A 45 -4.36 -12.45 -3.85
CA HIS A 45 -3.17 -11.66 -4.20
C HIS A 45 -2.81 -10.69 -3.07
N ARG A 46 -1.62 -10.10 -3.20
CA ARG A 46 -1.07 -9.09 -2.29
C ARG A 46 -0.74 -7.82 -3.04
N VAL A 47 -0.55 -6.74 -2.30
CA VAL A 47 -0.18 -5.42 -2.80
C VAL A 47 1.30 -5.17 -2.55
N GLN A 48 2.02 -4.72 -3.57
CA GLN A 48 3.32 -4.06 -3.41
C GLN A 48 3.13 -2.57 -3.63
N LEU A 49 3.47 -1.77 -2.62
CA LEU A 49 3.45 -0.31 -2.67
C LEU A 49 4.89 0.22 -2.74
N THR A 50 5.18 1.12 -3.68
CA THR A 50 6.50 1.71 -3.86
C THR A 50 6.38 3.22 -4.01
N PHE A 51 7.10 3.99 -3.19
CA PHE A 51 7.22 5.43 -3.36
C PHE A 51 8.31 5.75 -4.38
N GLN A 52 7.98 6.57 -5.38
CA GLN A 52 8.93 7.06 -6.38
C GLN A 52 9.66 8.30 -5.86
N THR A 53 8.88 9.23 -5.32
CA THR A 53 9.34 10.46 -4.65
C THR A 53 8.72 10.49 -3.25
N PHE A 54 9.47 10.97 -2.27
CA PHE A 54 8.99 11.13 -0.90
C PHE A 54 9.74 12.29 -0.23
N VAL A 55 9.07 13.43 -0.11
CA VAL A 55 9.61 14.67 0.47
C VAL A 55 8.50 15.30 1.31
N LEU A 56 8.52 15.02 2.60
CA LEU A 56 7.60 15.59 3.59
C LEU A 56 8.37 16.45 4.58
N GLU A 57 7.65 17.22 5.40
CA GLU A 57 8.22 17.96 6.50
C GLU A 57 9.11 17.07 7.37
N THR A 58 10.27 17.61 7.75
CA THR A 58 11.17 16.92 8.68
C THR A 58 10.78 17.30 10.11
N CYS A 59 10.22 16.36 10.83
CA CYS A 59 9.78 16.56 12.21
C CYS A 59 10.95 16.77 13.18
N VAL A 60 10.72 17.50 14.25
CA VAL A 60 11.70 17.71 15.34
C VAL A 60 12.17 16.36 15.92
N ILE A 61 11.27 15.39 16.01
CA ILE A 61 11.58 14.02 16.41
C ILE A 61 11.26 13.10 15.22
N PRO A 62 12.21 12.85 14.31
CA PRO A 62 11.96 12.11 13.08
C PRO A 62 11.41 10.69 13.27
N SER A 63 11.79 10.03 14.37
CA SER A 63 11.34 8.67 14.69
C SER A 63 9.87 8.55 15.06
N VAL A 64 9.23 9.66 15.44
CA VAL A 64 7.82 9.69 15.88
C VAL A 64 6.88 10.23 14.81
N CYS A 65 7.39 11.02 13.87
CA CYS A 65 6.61 11.66 12.79
C CYS A 65 5.35 12.36 13.32
N THR A 66 5.55 13.34 14.19
CA THR A 66 4.45 14.12 14.82
C THR A 66 3.92 15.25 13.94
N CYS A 67 4.65 15.63 12.90
CA CYS A 67 4.26 16.59 11.87
C CYS A 67 3.65 15.89 10.66
N ASP A 68 3.82 16.44 9.45
CA ASP A 68 3.32 15.84 8.21
C ASP A 68 3.83 14.41 8.00
N HIS A 69 2.94 13.50 7.75
CA HIS A 69 3.32 12.08 7.64
C HIS A 69 2.38 11.27 6.75
N VAL A 70 2.90 10.15 6.27
CA VAL A 70 2.12 9.07 5.68
C VAL A 70 2.07 7.91 6.66
N LYS A 71 0.86 7.46 6.98
CA LYS A 71 0.59 6.27 7.79
C LYS A 71 0.14 5.14 6.88
N ILE A 72 0.70 3.95 7.05
CA ILE A 72 0.39 2.79 6.22
C ILE A 72 -0.01 1.62 7.11
N ARG A 73 -1.08 0.93 6.72
CA ARG A 73 -1.63 -0.21 7.45
C ARG A 73 -1.87 -1.40 6.55
N ASP A 74 -1.67 -2.57 7.10
CA ASP A 74 -1.83 -3.87 6.45
C ASP A 74 -3.29 -4.33 6.55
N GLY A 75 -4.13 -3.80 5.67
CA GLY A 75 -5.55 -4.08 5.64
C GLY A 75 -6.36 -2.98 4.99
N SER A 76 -7.67 -2.97 5.17
CA SER A 76 -8.61 -2.09 4.47
C SER A 76 -9.07 -0.86 5.27
N ASP A 77 -8.62 -0.71 6.52
CA ASP A 77 -9.12 0.35 7.40
C ASP A 77 -8.07 0.84 8.43
N GLY A 78 -8.44 1.90 9.15
CA GLY A 78 -7.59 2.56 10.14
C GLY A 78 -7.33 1.76 11.43
N SER A 79 -7.95 0.59 11.64
CA SER A 79 -7.73 -0.30 12.77
C SER A 79 -6.77 -1.45 12.42
N SER A 80 -6.49 -1.65 11.14
CA SER A 80 -5.59 -2.70 10.65
C SER A 80 -4.17 -2.55 11.20
N PRO A 81 -3.37 -3.63 11.26
CA PRO A 81 -1.99 -3.59 11.73
C PRO A 81 -1.15 -2.52 11.02
N SER A 82 -0.29 -1.80 11.77
CA SER A 82 0.46 -0.65 11.24
C SER A 82 1.85 -1.07 10.74
N PHE A 83 2.21 -0.64 9.53
CA PHE A 83 3.61 -0.63 9.08
C PHE A 83 4.40 0.55 9.66
N GLY A 84 3.72 1.57 10.19
CA GLY A 84 4.32 2.75 10.78
C GLY A 84 3.86 4.06 10.18
N ARG A 85 4.52 5.15 10.65
CA ARG A 85 4.42 6.50 10.10
C ARG A 85 5.73 6.84 9.42
N PHE A 86 5.66 7.54 8.30
CA PHE A 86 6.79 7.95 7.50
C PHE A 86 6.74 9.45 7.26
N CYS A 87 7.84 10.15 7.49
CA CYS A 87 7.96 11.61 7.35
C CYS A 87 9.36 12.00 6.87
N GLY A 88 9.58 13.28 6.61
CA GLY A 88 10.85 13.79 6.14
C GLY A 88 11.20 13.30 4.74
N ASN A 89 12.49 13.19 4.47
CA ASN A 89 13.02 12.84 3.14
C ASN A 89 13.45 11.38 3.02
N ASN A 90 13.21 10.57 4.05
CA ASN A 90 13.59 9.15 4.05
C ASN A 90 12.48 8.33 3.36
N LYS A 91 12.65 8.13 2.06
CA LYS A 91 11.72 7.33 1.26
C LYS A 91 11.60 5.91 1.83
N PRO A 92 10.39 5.44 2.16
CA PRO A 92 10.18 4.06 2.61
C PRO A 92 10.64 3.04 1.58
N SER A 93 11.20 1.92 2.03
CA SER A 93 11.41 0.74 1.18
C SER A 93 10.06 0.21 0.67
N PRO A 94 10.02 -0.55 -0.43
CA PRO A 94 8.78 -1.15 -0.90
C PRO A 94 8.05 -1.93 0.20
N ILE A 95 6.75 -1.69 0.33
CA ILE A 95 5.88 -2.29 1.35
C ILE A 95 5.05 -3.38 0.68
N HIS A 96 4.99 -4.55 1.29
CA HIS A 96 4.20 -5.69 0.86
C HIS A 96 3.10 -5.97 1.87
N SER A 97 1.84 -5.98 1.43
CA SER A 97 0.73 -6.38 2.29
C SER A 97 0.78 -7.87 2.61
N SER A 98 0.21 -8.29 3.73
CA SER A 98 0.01 -9.70 4.04
C SER A 98 -1.20 -10.28 3.29
N GLY A 99 -2.20 -9.46 3.03
CA GLY A 99 -3.43 -9.79 2.32
C GLY A 99 -3.64 -8.91 1.07
N ARG A 100 -4.88 -8.83 0.62
CA ARG A 100 -5.28 -8.14 -0.62
C ARG A 100 -5.41 -6.62 -0.50
N SER A 101 -5.17 -6.03 0.68
CA SER A 101 -5.46 -4.62 0.90
C SER A 101 -4.35 -3.89 1.63
N LEU A 102 -4.19 -2.60 1.31
CA LEU A 102 -3.42 -1.62 2.07
C LEU A 102 -4.27 -0.38 2.30
N TRP A 103 -4.22 0.17 3.51
CA TRP A 103 -4.79 1.45 3.86
C TRP A 103 -3.69 2.48 4.05
N ILE A 104 -3.80 3.60 3.38
CA ILE A 104 -2.81 4.68 3.37
C ILE A 104 -3.50 5.98 3.76
N GLU A 105 -2.91 6.72 4.72
CA GLU A 105 -3.36 8.03 5.15
C GLU A 105 -2.20 9.00 5.11
N PHE A 106 -2.38 10.11 4.43
CA PHE A 106 -1.50 11.28 4.47
C PHE A 106 -2.18 12.36 5.31
N ASP A 107 -1.46 12.90 6.28
CA ASP A 107 -1.87 14.04 7.08
C ASP A 107 -0.82 15.14 7.00
N SER A 108 -1.26 16.38 6.76
CA SER A 108 -0.44 17.58 6.90
C SER A 108 -0.99 18.49 8.00
N ASP A 109 -0.11 19.09 8.79
CA ASP A 109 -0.46 19.99 9.86
C ASP A 109 -0.66 21.45 9.38
N LEU A 110 -0.58 22.43 10.28
CA LEU A 110 -0.87 23.84 10.00
C LEU A 110 0.30 24.59 9.37
N THR A 111 1.49 24.04 9.36
CA THR A 111 2.73 24.72 8.98
C THR A 111 3.55 23.90 8.03
N THR A 112 4.54 24.49 7.41
CA THR A 112 5.57 23.86 6.60
C THR A 112 5.04 22.80 5.62
N ASN A 113 5.04 23.07 4.35
CA ASN A 113 4.66 22.12 3.32
C ASN A 113 5.81 21.88 2.35
N GLU A 114 5.85 20.69 1.82
CA GLU A 114 6.91 20.21 0.94
C GLU A 114 6.32 19.65 -0.38
N LYS A 115 7.19 19.18 -1.26
CA LYS A 115 6.81 18.61 -2.56
C LYS A 115 5.83 17.43 -2.45
N GLY A 116 5.87 16.70 -1.35
CA GLY A 116 5.02 15.55 -1.14
C GLY A 116 5.56 14.26 -1.75
N PHE A 117 4.67 13.37 -2.14
CA PHE A 117 5.04 12.06 -2.65
C PHE A 117 4.32 11.69 -3.95
N SER A 118 4.96 10.77 -4.66
CA SER A 118 4.39 9.99 -5.74
C SER A 118 4.59 8.52 -5.44
N ALA A 119 3.53 7.72 -5.54
CA ALA A 119 3.54 6.30 -5.25
C ALA A 119 2.89 5.49 -6.37
N THR A 120 3.38 4.27 -6.55
CA THR A 120 2.81 3.25 -7.43
C THR A 120 2.48 2.01 -6.62
N TYR A 121 1.49 1.27 -7.05
CA TYR A 121 1.23 -0.05 -6.50
C TYR A 121 1.02 -1.07 -7.61
N THR A 122 1.33 -2.32 -7.31
CA THR A 122 1.10 -3.46 -8.18
C THR A 122 0.59 -4.65 -7.39
N THR A 123 -0.21 -5.47 -8.05
CA THR A 123 -0.57 -6.80 -7.55
C THR A 123 0.64 -7.73 -7.67
N ILE A 124 0.95 -8.44 -6.59
CA ILE A 124 2.02 -9.44 -6.57
C ILE A 124 1.48 -10.78 -6.08
N GLY A 125 2.01 -11.85 -6.66
CA GLY A 125 1.88 -13.25 -6.26
C GLY A 125 0.54 -13.67 -5.69
N MET A 126 0.10 -14.85 -6.01
CA MET A 126 -1.05 -15.47 -5.35
C MET A 126 -0.64 -15.98 -3.98
N ILE A 127 -1.44 -15.71 -2.93
CA ILE A 127 -1.28 -16.38 -1.65
C ILE A 127 -1.77 -17.81 -1.87
N LEU A 128 -0.83 -18.75 -1.92
CA LEU A 128 -1.18 -20.17 -1.91
C LEU A 128 -1.73 -20.50 -0.50
N LEU A 129 -3.06 -20.50 -0.38
CA LEU A 129 -3.71 -21.09 0.78
C LEU A 129 -3.50 -22.61 0.64
N LEU A 130 -2.50 -23.15 1.32
CA LEU A 130 -2.37 -24.59 1.54
C LEU A 130 -3.52 -25.00 2.45
N SER A 131 -4.71 -25.22 1.90
CA SER A 131 -5.73 -25.97 2.63
C SER A 131 -5.26 -27.42 2.71
N GLN A 132 -5.26 -27.99 3.89
CA GLN A 132 -4.78 -29.35 4.21
C GLN A 132 -5.63 -30.47 3.59
N SER A 133 -6.11 -30.31 2.36
CA SER A 133 -6.82 -31.35 1.62
C SER A 133 -6.90 -31.01 0.15
N PHE A 134 -5.76 -31.02 -0.56
CA PHE A 134 -5.78 -30.99 -2.01
C PHE A 134 -4.89 -32.09 -2.58
N GLU A 135 -5.52 -33.01 -3.28
CA GLU A 135 -4.87 -33.84 -4.27
C GLU A 135 -4.36 -32.89 -5.39
N VAL A 136 -3.05 -32.83 -5.56
CA VAL A 136 -2.45 -32.07 -6.67
C VAL A 136 -2.48 -32.97 -7.89
N LEU A 137 -3.40 -32.68 -8.81
CA LEU A 137 -3.39 -33.28 -10.15
C LEU A 137 -2.31 -32.56 -10.99
N ILE A 138 -1.19 -33.21 -11.22
CA ILE A 138 -0.16 -32.75 -12.13
C ILE A 138 -0.40 -33.40 -13.49
N HIS A 139 -0.65 -32.60 -14.50
CA HIS A 139 -0.75 -33.05 -15.89
C HIS A 139 0.65 -33.08 -16.52
N ILE A 140 1.20 -34.23 -16.75
CA ILE A 140 2.47 -34.41 -17.46
C ILE A 140 2.20 -35.30 -18.67
N ALA A 141 2.24 -34.74 -19.88
CA ALA A 141 2.23 -35.45 -21.14
C ALA A 141 1.19 -36.61 -21.21
N ASP A 142 -0.10 -36.27 -21.15
CA ASP A 142 -1.23 -37.21 -21.27
C ASP A 142 -1.35 -38.29 -20.18
N CYS A 143 -0.58 -38.18 -19.08
CA CYS A 143 -0.71 -39.04 -17.93
C CYS A 143 -1.08 -38.22 -16.67
N TYR A 144 -2.10 -38.67 -15.92
CA TYR A 144 -2.47 -38.10 -14.61
C TYR A 144 -1.77 -38.90 -13.50
N VAL A 145 -1.00 -38.25 -12.71
CA VAL A 145 -0.39 -38.85 -11.52
C VAL A 145 -1.01 -38.21 -10.27
N LEU A 146 -1.63 -39.04 -9.47
CA LEU A 146 -2.10 -38.68 -8.12
C LEU A 146 -0.93 -38.78 -7.15
N ILE A 147 -0.50 -37.67 -6.60
CA ILE A 147 0.45 -37.66 -5.50
C ILE A 147 -0.34 -37.54 -4.20
N LEU A 148 -0.44 -38.65 -3.48
CA LEU A 148 -1.01 -38.69 -2.14
C LEU A 148 0.04 -38.18 -1.15
N PRO A 149 -0.35 -37.39 -0.09
CA PRO A 149 0.58 -37.05 0.97
C PRO A 149 1.03 -38.33 1.68
N SER A 150 2.33 -38.48 1.87
CA SER A 150 2.87 -39.54 2.70
C SER A 150 2.42 -39.36 4.14
N ALA A 151 1.94 -40.44 4.74
CA ALA A 151 1.51 -40.50 6.13
C ALA A 151 2.65 -40.16 7.11
#